data_89e66fdb25bfb8292a5767063bb80362
#
_entry.id   89e66fdb25bfb8292a5767063bb80362
#
_cell.length_a   1.000
_cell.length_b   1.000
_cell.length_c   1.000
_cell.angle_alpha   90.00
_cell.angle_beta   90.00
_cell.angle_gamma   90.00
#
_symmetry.space_group_name_H-M   'P 1'
#
loop_
_entity.id
_entity.type
_entity.pdbx_description
1 polymer ?
#
loop_
_entity_poly.entity_id
_entity_poly.type
_entity_poly.pdbx_seq_one_letter_code
_entity_poly.pdbx_strand_id
1 'polypeptide(L)'
;MTNHADYAILITQKIHHREKESANFMKTPEDIQHIIETLKTLYPDGICSLQYQKDYELLFATRLSAQCTDERVNQVTPALFARFPSLEALAAAEPADVEPYIHSCGFFRAKARDIVLASRMLLTVYDGKVPGTMEELLALPGVGRKTANLILGDVHHTPGVVVADTHCIRIAGLLGLTDGTKDPGKVEKQLRACLPPEESNDFCHRMVLHGRAVCRARKPDCPNCALRPWCDHYLGTKDAEA
;
A
#
# COMPACT_ATOMS: atom_id res chain seq x y z
N MET A 1 -6.84 -43.48 -1.20
CA MET A 1 -8.02 -43.18 -2.02
C MET A 1 -8.89 -42.24 -1.20
N THR A 2 -8.69 -40.94 -1.31
CA THR A 2 -9.48 -39.91 -0.62
C THR A 2 -10.83 -39.81 -1.31
N ASN A 3 -11.89 -40.04 -0.52
CA ASN A 3 -13.26 -40.18 -0.98
C ASN A 3 -13.79 -38.86 -1.55
N HIS A 4 -14.47 -38.90 -2.71
CA HIS A 4 -15.10 -37.74 -3.36
C HIS A 4 -16.06 -36.99 -2.42
N ALA A 5 -16.64 -37.66 -1.43
CA ALA A 5 -17.50 -37.07 -0.41
C ALA A 5 -16.73 -36.12 0.54
N ASP A 6 -15.50 -36.47 0.94
CA ASP A 6 -14.68 -35.62 1.82
C ASP A 6 -14.23 -34.33 1.13
N TYR A 7 -13.98 -34.40 -0.19
CA TYR A 7 -13.62 -33.22 -0.98
C TYR A 7 -14.81 -32.26 -1.16
N ALA A 8 -16.01 -32.79 -1.35
CA ALA A 8 -17.23 -31.98 -1.44
C ALA A 8 -17.57 -31.28 -0.10
N ILE A 9 -17.38 -31.98 1.02
CA ILE A 9 -17.59 -31.41 2.37
C ILE A 9 -16.58 -30.30 2.64
N LEU A 10 -15.30 -30.46 2.27
CA LEU A 10 -14.24 -29.46 2.42
C LEU A 10 -14.52 -28.21 1.56
N ILE A 11 -15.04 -28.37 0.34
CA ILE A 11 -15.44 -27.25 -0.54
C ILE A 11 -16.64 -26.54 0.05
N THR A 12 -17.64 -27.28 0.51
CA THR A 12 -18.85 -26.69 1.11
C THR A 12 -18.53 -25.97 2.42
N GLN A 13 -17.61 -26.49 3.24
CA GLN A 13 -17.13 -25.83 4.45
C GLN A 13 -16.30 -24.59 4.14
N LYS A 14 -15.46 -24.62 3.08
CA LYS A 14 -14.73 -23.41 2.63
C LYS A 14 -15.65 -22.35 2.03
N ILE A 15 -16.71 -22.74 1.32
CA ILE A 15 -17.71 -21.82 0.81
C ILE A 15 -18.51 -21.23 1.98
N HIS A 16 -18.95 -22.06 2.92
CA HIS A 16 -19.67 -21.60 4.14
C HIS A 16 -18.80 -20.75 5.08
N HIS A 17 -17.49 -21.01 5.14
CA HIS A 17 -16.55 -20.16 5.87
C HIS A 17 -16.33 -18.82 5.17
N ARG A 18 -16.25 -18.81 3.82
CA ARG A 18 -16.23 -17.59 3.02
C ARG A 18 -17.52 -16.79 3.14
N GLU A 19 -18.68 -17.44 3.11
CA GLU A 19 -19.99 -16.79 3.31
C GLU A 19 -20.16 -16.22 4.72
N LYS A 20 -19.64 -16.88 5.76
CA LYS A 20 -19.61 -16.31 7.12
C LYS A 20 -18.60 -15.19 7.32
N GLU A 21 -17.48 -15.20 6.60
CA GLU A 21 -16.54 -14.07 6.57
C GLU A 21 -17.11 -12.89 5.74
N SER A 22 -17.88 -13.14 4.68
CA SER A 22 -18.56 -12.11 3.87
C SER A 22 -19.78 -11.48 4.58
N ALA A 23 -20.40 -12.19 5.52
CA ALA A 23 -21.59 -11.71 6.26
C ALA A 23 -21.30 -10.54 7.25
N ASN A 24 -20.06 -10.06 7.34
CA ASN A 24 -19.69 -8.96 8.22
C ASN A 24 -19.22 -7.70 7.48
N PHE A 25 -19.36 -7.60 6.16
CA PHE A 25 -19.11 -6.37 5.41
C PHE A 25 -20.35 -5.48 5.41
N MET A 26 -20.16 -4.22 5.83
CA MET A 26 -21.24 -3.22 5.84
C MET A 26 -21.65 -2.78 4.42
N LYS A 27 -20.83 -3.08 3.40
CA LYS A 27 -21.05 -2.72 1.99
C LYS A 27 -21.38 -3.93 1.12
N THR A 28 -22.32 -3.75 0.20
CA THR A 28 -22.62 -4.77 -0.82
C THR A 28 -21.50 -4.82 -1.86
N PRO A 29 -21.33 -5.95 -2.59
CA PRO A 29 -20.39 -6.02 -3.72
C PRO A 29 -20.65 -4.95 -4.78
N GLU A 30 -21.90 -4.55 -4.98
CA GLU A 30 -22.33 -3.52 -5.92
C GLU A 30 -21.86 -2.13 -5.46
N ASP A 31 -21.99 -1.78 -4.17
CA ASP A 31 -21.47 -0.54 -3.61
C ASP A 31 -19.94 -0.48 -3.75
N ILE A 32 -19.25 -1.59 -3.50
CA ILE A 32 -17.78 -1.68 -3.65
C ILE A 32 -17.39 -1.42 -5.10
N GLN A 33 -18.09 -2.02 -6.05
CA GLN A 33 -17.83 -1.78 -7.48
C GLN A 33 -18.04 -0.31 -7.85
N HIS A 34 -19.11 0.33 -7.39
CA HIS A 34 -19.36 1.76 -7.61
C HIS A 34 -18.25 2.64 -7.02
N ILE A 35 -17.76 2.32 -5.84
CA ILE A 35 -16.65 3.03 -5.21
C ILE A 35 -15.37 2.90 -6.07
N ILE A 36 -15.05 1.69 -6.54
CA ILE A 36 -13.88 1.43 -7.39
C ILE A 36 -13.98 2.22 -8.70
N GLU A 37 -15.12 2.13 -9.42
CA GLU A 37 -15.31 2.82 -10.70
C GLU A 37 -15.29 4.36 -10.55
N THR A 38 -15.85 4.87 -9.46
CA THR A 38 -15.77 6.30 -9.14
C THR A 38 -14.33 6.74 -8.91
N LEU A 39 -13.55 5.98 -8.17
CA LEU A 39 -12.13 6.27 -7.94
C LEU A 39 -11.31 6.16 -9.24
N LYS A 40 -11.60 5.20 -10.11
CA LYS A 40 -10.98 5.08 -11.44
C LYS A 40 -11.25 6.31 -12.31
N THR A 41 -12.49 6.78 -12.31
CA THR A 41 -12.89 7.97 -13.08
C THR A 41 -12.20 9.22 -12.57
N LEU A 42 -12.08 9.39 -11.25
CA LEU A 42 -11.45 10.56 -10.63
C LEU A 42 -9.92 10.54 -10.72
N TYR A 43 -9.33 9.37 -10.67
CA TYR A 43 -7.87 9.16 -10.62
C TYR A 43 -7.47 8.03 -11.58
N PRO A 44 -7.55 8.27 -12.90
CA PRO A 44 -7.29 7.24 -13.91
C PRO A 44 -5.87 6.67 -13.80
N ASP A 45 -4.89 7.52 -13.50
CA ASP A 45 -3.49 7.15 -13.33
C ASP A 45 -3.17 6.73 -11.89
N GLY A 46 -4.02 5.94 -11.24
CA GLY A 46 -3.87 5.51 -9.85
C GLY A 46 -2.54 4.79 -9.56
N ILE A 47 -1.42 5.51 -9.67
CA ILE A 47 -0.05 5.03 -9.54
C ILE A 47 0.60 5.50 -8.24
N CYS A 48 1.69 4.87 -7.89
CA CYS A 48 2.54 5.27 -6.79
C CYS A 48 3.01 6.72 -6.94
N SER A 49 2.94 7.51 -5.86
CA SER A 49 3.38 8.92 -5.86
C SER A 49 4.90 9.06 -5.87
N LEU A 50 5.65 8.02 -5.55
CA LEU A 50 7.12 8.02 -5.56
C LEU A 50 7.62 7.87 -7.00
N GLN A 51 8.65 8.68 -7.36
CA GLN A 51 9.27 8.64 -8.67
C GLN A 51 10.48 7.70 -8.66
N TYR A 52 10.54 6.79 -9.61
CA TYR A 52 11.61 5.82 -9.76
C TYR A 52 11.75 5.37 -11.23
N GLN A 53 12.91 4.81 -11.56
CA GLN A 53 13.22 4.23 -12.88
C GLN A 53 13.56 2.73 -12.78
N LYS A 54 13.99 2.29 -11.61
CA LYS A 54 14.42 0.91 -11.34
C LYS A 54 13.73 0.40 -10.07
N ASP A 55 13.49 -0.89 -9.99
CA ASP A 55 12.78 -1.53 -8.90
C ASP A 55 13.39 -1.25 -7.52
N TYR A 56 14.72 -1.30 -7.42
CA TYR A 56 15.42 -0.98 -6.18
C TYR A 56 15.31 0.51 -5.80
N GLU A 57 15.13 1.41 -6.79
CA GLU A 57 14.90 2.82 -6.51
C GLU A 57 13.56 3.03 -5.81
N LEU A 58 12.50 2.31 -6.24
CA LEU A 58 11.22 2.32 -5.52
C LEU A 58 11.36 1.77 -4.10
N LEU A 59 12.07 0.66 -3.93
CA LEU A 59 12.33 0.07 -2.61
C LEU A 59 12.99 1.10 -1.67
N PHE A 60 14.03 1.79 -2.13
CA PHE A 60 14.74 2.78 -1.32
C PHE A 60 13.94 4.07 -1.14
N ALA A 61 13.23 4.56 -2.16
CA ALA A 61 12.31 5.68 -2.04
C ALA A 61 11.21 5.40 -1.00
N THR A 62 10.66 4.19 -0.99
CA THR A 62 9.67 3.76 0.02
C THR A 62 10.29 3.72 1.42
N ARG A 63 11.55 3.26 1.56
CA ARG A 63 12.26 3.34 2.84
C ARG A 63 12.46 4.79 3.29
N LEU A 64 12.75 5.70 2.35
CA LEU A 64 12.91 7.13 2.64
C LEU A 64 11.57 7.79 3.03
N SER A 65 10.43 7.33 2.51
CA SER A 65 9.11 7.88 2.82
C SER A 65 8.62 7.57 4.24
N ALA A 66 9.27 6.67 4.97
CA ALA A 66 8.95 6.40 6.36
C ALA A 66 9.10 7.69 7.21
N GLN A 67 7.99 8.22 7.74
CA GLN A 67 7.91 9.51 8.46
C GLN A 67 8.47 10.70 7.65
N CYS A 68 8.29 10.66 6.33
CA CYS A 68 8.64 11.73 5.40
C CYS A 68 7.57 11.79 4.31
N THR A 69 7.37 12.97 3.72
CA THR A 69 6.42 13.12 2.62
C THR A 69 7.02 12.59 1.31
N ASP A 70 6.17 12.01 0.44
CA ASP A 70 6.62 11.54 -0.88
C ASP A 70 7.20 12.68 -1.72
N GLU A 71 6.65 13.90 -1.60
CA GLU A 71 7.18 15.10 -2.25
C GLU A 71 8.64 15.36 -1.84
N ARG A 72 8.96 15.26 -0.53
CA ARG A 72 10.33 15.43 -0.05
C ARG A 72 11.23 14.30 -0.56
N VAL A 73 10.75 13.08 -0.59
CA VAL A 73 11.52 11.94 -1.15
C VAL A 73 11.82 12.18 -2.63
N ASN A 74 10.82 12.58 -3.42
CA ASN A 74 10.99 12.87 -4.85
C ASN A 74 11.96 14.04 -5.11
N GLN A 75 12.16 14.95 -4.16
CA GLN A 75 13.16 16.03 -4.25
C GLN A 75 14.59 15.54 -4.01
N VAL A 76 14.79 14.53 -3.19
CA VAL A 76 16.16 14.07 -2.81
C VAL A 76 16.64 12.89 -3.64
N THR A 77 15.75 12.02 -4.10
CA THR A 77 16.12 10.79 -4.83
C THR A 77 16.85 11.04 -6.14
N PRO A 78 16.55 12.09 -6.95
CA PRO A 78 17.32 12.35 -8.17
C PRO A 78 18.82 12.58 -7.91
N ALA A 79 19.16 13.36 -6.90
CA ALA A 79 20.57 13.62 -6.53
C ALA A 79 21.24 12.37 -5.93
N LEU A 80 20.51 11.59 -5.13
CA LEU A 80 20.98 10.32 -4.59
C LEU A 80 21.33 9.34 -5.71
N PHE A 81 20.40 9.08 -6.64
CA PHE A 81 20.61 8.10 -7.72
C PHE A 81 21.57 8.62 -8.80
N ALA A 82 21.71 9.92 -8.99
CA ALA A 82 22.77 10.48 -9.84
C ALA A 82 24.16 10.22 -9.25
N ARG A 83 24.31 10.32 -7.93
CA ARG A 83 25.59 10.04 -7.23
C ARG A 83 25.91 8.56 -7.16
N PHE A 84 24.89 7.71 -7.03
CA PHE A 84 24.99 6.26 -6.95
C PHE A 84 24.12 5.61 -8.07
N PRO A 85 24.60 5.59 -9.31
CA PRO A 85 23.78 5.27 -10.50
C PRO A 85 23.45 3.78 -10.63
N SER A 86 24.00 2.95 -9.78
CA SER A 86 23.75 1.51 -9.80
C SER A 86 23.64 0.94 -8.38
N LEU A 87 23.11 -0.28 -8.31
CA LEU A 87 23.01 -1.02 -7.04
C LEU A 87 24.39 -1.32 -6.46
N GLU A 88 25.39 -1.60 -7.33
CA GLU A 88 26.79 -1.84 -6.95
C GLU A 88 27.41 -0.57 -6.35
N ALA A 89 27.12 0.60 -6.90
CA ALA A 89 27.59 1.86 -6.37
C ALA A 89 27.04 2.14 -4.96
N LEU A 90 25.76 1.83 -4.72
CA LEU A 90 25.16 1.92 -3.39
C LEU A 90 25.73 0.89 -2.40
N ALA A 91 25.95 -0.34 -2.86
CA ALA A 91 26.49 -1.42 -2.03
C ALA A 91 27.96 -1.17 -1.63
N ALA A 92 28.73 -0.52 -2.50
CA ALA A 92 30.13 -0.15 -2.25
C ALA A 92 30.28 1.09 -1.37
N ALA A 93 29.23 1.90 -1.23
CA ALA A 93 29.25 3.12 -0.42
C ALA A 93 29.30 2.82 1.08
N GLU A 94 29.84 3.75 1.86
CA GLU A 94 29.62 3.78 3.29
C GLU A 94 28.34 4.59 3.61
N PRO A 95 27.61 4.25 4.70
CA PRO A 95 26.42 5.00 5.07
C PRO A 95 26.62 6.51 5.15
N ALA A 96 27.80 6.95 5.62
CA ALA A 96 28.17 8.37 5.71
C ALA A 96 28.21 9.09 4.34
N ASP A 97 28.44 8.35 3.23
CA ASP A 97 28.44 8.91 1.88
C ASP A 97 27.02 9.15 1.35
N VAL A 98 26.03 8.39 1.85
CA VAL A 98 24.61 8.48 1.49
C VAL A 98 23.90 9.57 2.29
N GLU A 99 24.25 9.76 3.56
CA GLU A 99 23.60 10.67 4.50
C GLU A 99 23.39 12.09 3.96
N PRO A 100 24.37 12.75 3.30
CA PRO A 100 24.19 14.12 2.80
C PRO A 100 23.04 14.27 1.81
N TYR A 101 22.77 13.25 1.00
CA TYR A 101 21.72 13.26 -0.03
C TYR A 101 20.32 13.10 0.54
N ILE A 102 20.18 12.45 1.70
CA ILE A 102 18.88 12.11 2.31
C ILE A 102 18.65 12.79 3.66
N HIS A 103 19.49 13.73 4.04
CA HIS A 103 19.47 14.40 5.36
C HIS A 103 18.09 14.95 5.72
N SER A 104 17.37 15.52 4.75
CA SER A 104 16.05 16.11 4.97
C SER A 104 14.90 15.07 5.12
N CYS A 105 15.15 13.78 4.96
CA CYS A 105 14.13 12.73 5.08
C CYS A 105 13.88 12.23 6.52
N GLY A 106 14.48 12.86 7.54
CA GLY A 106 14.37 12.40 8.93
C GLY A 106 14.96 11.00 9.16
N PHE A 107 15.47 10.71 10.35
CA PHE A 107 16.13 9.42 10.65
C PHE A 107 17.16 8.98 9.58
N PHE A 108 17.76 9.94 8.92
CA PHE A 108 18.58 9.73 7.72
C PHE A 108 19.76 8.77 7.95
N ARG A 109 20.38 8.75 9.15
CA ARG A 109 21.48 7.82 9.46
C ARG A 109 21.02 6.36 9.42
N ALA A 110 19.87 6.05 10.02
CA ALA A 110 19.32 4.71 9.98
C ALA A 110 18.91 4.33 8.54
N LYS A 111 18.31 5.27 7.81
CA LYS A 111 17.91 5.07 6.41
C LYS A 111 19.10 4.85 5.49
N ALA A 112 20.18 5.63 5.64
CA ALA A 112 21.42 5.45 4.88
C ALA A 112 22.03 4.07 5.11
N ARG A 113 22.14 3.65 6.39
CA ARG A 113 22.59 2.31 6.73
C ARG A 113 21.73 1.22 6.11
N ASP A 114 20.40 1.35 6.20
CA ASP A 114 19.49 0.35 5.66
C ASP A 114 19.60 0.25 4.14
N ILE A 115 19.73 1.38 3.41
CA ILE A 115 19.93 1.41 1.96
C ILE A 115 21.21 0.67 1.56
N VAL A 116 22.33 0.99 2.20
CA VAL A 116 23.60 0.34 1.89
C VAL A 116 23.56 -1.16 2.18
N LEU A 117 23.05 -1.54 3.34
CA LEU A 117 22.95 -2.97 3.72
C LEU A 117 21.96 -3.73 2.83
N ALA A 118 20.80 -3.14 2.49
CA ALA A 118 19.87 -3.75 1.58
C ALA A 118 20.48 -3.88 0.16
N SER A 119 21.23 -2.89 -0.32
CA SER A 119 21.93 -2.98 -1.60
C SER A 119 22.95 -4.12 -1.62
N ARG A 120 23.74 -4.28 -0.55
CA ARG A 120 24.67 -5.42 -0.41
C ARG A 120 23.93 -6.75 -0.42
N MET A 121 22.81 -6.85 0.31
CA MET A 121 22.01 -8.07 0.37
C MET A 121 21.35 -8.40 -0.97
N LEU A 122 20.81 -7.40 -1.69
CA LEU A 122 20.26 -7.58 -3.03
C LEU A 122 21.30 -8.19 -3.98
N LEU A 123 22.55 -7.69 -3.96
CA LEU A 123 23.61 -8.23 -4.82
C LEU A 123 24.09 -9.64 -4.41
N THR A 124 24.21 -9.91 -3.11
CA THR A 124 24.84 -11.15 -2.64
C THR A 124 23.86 -12.32 -2.51
N VAL A 125 22.58 -12.06 -2.29
CA VAL A 125 21.54 -13.07 -2.03
C VAL A 125 20.53 -13.17 -3.17
N TYR A 126 20.24 -12.06 -3.85
CA TYR A 126 19.15 -11.97 -4.82
C TYR A 126 19.62 -11.62 -6.25
N ASP A 127 20.89 -11.78 -6.57
CA ASP A 127 21.47 -11.52 -7.91
C ASP A 127 21.15 -10.12 -8.45
N GLY A 128 21.09 -9.11 -7.58
CA GLY A 128 20.79 -7.73 -7.91
C GLY A 128 19.30 -7.45 -8.20
N LYS A 129 18.41 -8.40 -7.95
CA LYS A 129 16.97 -8.27 -8.17
C LYS A 129 16.24 -7.96 -6.88
N VAL A 130 15.16 -7.21 -6.96
CA VAL A 130 14.23 -7.01 -5.83
C VAL A 130 13.39 -8.28 -5.67
N PRO A 131 13.37 -8.89 -4.46
CA PRO A 131 12.64 -10.15 -4.26
C PRO A 131 11.13 -10.00 -4.44
N GLY A 132 10.48 -11.09 -4.89
CA GLY A 132 9.05 -11.13 -5.21
C GLY A 132 8.17 -11.82 -4.16
N THR A 133 8.69 -12.13 -2.98
CA THR A 133 7.90 -12.73 -1.90
C THR A 133 7.88 -11.86 -0.65
N MET A 134 6.81 -11.95 0.13
CA MET A 134 6.68 -11.22 1.39
C MET A 134 7.81 -11.58 2.36
N GLU A 135 8.17 -12.84 2.45
CA GLU A 135 9.19 -13.36 3.36
C GLU A 135 10.57 -12.77 3.04
N GLU A 136 10.98 -12.84 1.77
CA GLU A 136 12.27 -12.31 1.31
C GLU A 136 12.35 -10.79 1.44
N LEU A 137 11.27 -10.07 1.12
CA LEU A 137 11.22 -8.63 1.27
C LEU A 137 11.35 -8.20 2.73
N LEU A 138 10.71 -8.91 3.66
CA LEU A 138 10.83 -8.65 5.10
C LEU A 138 12.22 -8.97 5.67
N ALA A 139 13.00 -9.79 5.00
CA ALA A 139 14.38 -10.06 5.37
C ALA A 139 15.33 -8.90 5.05
N LEU A 140 14.95 -7.99 4.13
CA LEU A 140 15.77 -6.84 3.75
C LEU A 140 15.82 -5.79 4.86
N PRO A 141 17.01 -5.21 5.14
CA PRO A 141 17.17 -4.13 6.10
C PRO A 141 16.22 -2.95 5.84
N GLY A 142 15.48 -2.53 6.86
CA GLY A 142 14.56 -1.40 6.80
C GLY A 142 13.24 -1.64 6.06
N VAL A 143 12.96 -2.86 5.62
CA VAL A 143 11.70 -3.23 4.96
C VAL A 143 10.71 -3.79 5.96
N GLY A 144 9.58 -3.10 6.10
CA GLY A 144 8.42 -3.58 6.88
C GLY A 144 7.29 -4.03 5.97
N ARG A 145 6.21 -4.58 6.56
CA ARG A 145 5.05 -5.13 5.83
C ARG A 145 4.45 -4.16 4.81
N LYS A 146 4.30 -2.86 5.17
CA LYS A 146 3.77 -1.85 4.25
C LYS A 146 4.67 -1.68 3.02
N THR A 147 5.99 -1.58 3.22
CA THR A 147 6.96 -1.49 2.13
C THR A 147 6.94 -2.74 1.27
N ALA A 148 6.92 -3.93 1.89
CA ALA A 148 6.84 -5.19 1.17
C ALA A 148 5.56 -5.28 0.31
N ASN A 149 4.39 -4.92 0.84
CA ASN A 149 3.15 -4.86 0.06
C ASN A 149 3.27 -3.89 -1.12
N LEU A 150 3.83 -2.69 -0.93
CA LEU A 150 3.99 -1.74 -2.02
C LEU A 150 4.89 -2.29 -3.13
N ILE A 151 6.00 -2.92 -2.78
CA ILE A 151 6.90 -3.55 -3.76
C ILE A 151 6.21 -4.74 -4.47
N LEU A 152 5.50 -5.58 -3.75
CA LEU A 152 4.74 -6.68 -4.37
C LEU A 152 3.67 -6.17 -5.35
N GLY A 153 3.01 -5.06 -5.03
CA GLY A 153 2.00 -4.45 -5.91
C GLY A 153 2.59 -3.75 -7.11
N ASP A 154 3.53 -2.81 -6.90
CA ASP A 154 4.01 -1.91 -7.95
C ASP A 154 5.12 -2.50 -8.82
N VAL A 155 5.97 -3.39 -8.27
CA VAL A 155 7.07 -4.02 -9.01
C VAL A 155 6.66 -5.39 -9.56
N HIS A 156 6.04 -6.22 -8.71
CA HIS A 156 5.72 -7.60 -9.08
C HIS A 156 4.27 -7.80 -9.54
N HIS A 157 3.43 -6.75 -9.50
CA HIS A 157 2.03 -6.79 -9.91
C HIS A 157 1.25 -7.95 -9.29
N THR A 158 1.55 -8.26 -8.03
CA THR A 158 0.95 -9.38 -7.30
C THR A 158 -0.51 -9.07 -6.98
N PRO A 159 -1.48 -9.87 -7.46
CA PRO A 159 -2.90 -9.63 -7.18
C PRO A 159 -3.22 -9.75 -5.68
N GLY A 160 -4.22 -9.00 -5.23
CA GLY A 160 -4.67 -9.04 -3.85
C GLY A 160 -3.76 -8.33 -2.84
N VAL A 161 -2.78 -7.57 -3.32
CA VAL A 161 -1.93 -6.75 -2.44
C VAL A 161 -2.68 -5.50 -1.99
N VAL A 162 -2.62 -5.21 -0.70
CA VAL A 162 -3.23 -4.03 -0.08
C VAL A 162 -2.17 -3.26 0.69
N VAL A 163 -1.96 -2.01 0.30
CA VAL A 163 -1.07 -1.07 1.00
C VAL A 163 -1.91 -0.26 2.00
N ALA A 164 -2.08 -0.79 3.22
CA ALA A 164 -2.84 -0.14 4.28
C ALA A 164 -2.06 1.04 4.89
N ASP A 165 -2.04 2.17 4.18
CA ASP A 165 -1.46 3.41 4.67
C ASP A 165 -2.48 4.23 5.50
N THR A 166 -2.06 5.37 6.04
CA THR A 166 -2.92 6.22 6.87
C THR A 166 -4.15 6.76 6.13
N HIS A 167 -4.06 7.01 4.82
CA HIS A 167 -5.20 7.42 4.00
C HIS A 167 -6.15 6.25 3.76
N CYS A 168 -5.61 5.11 3.33
CA CYS A 168 -6.36 3.90 3.08
C CYS A 168 -7.12 3.43 4.34
N ILE A 169 -6.44 3.33 5.49
CA ILE A 169 -7.04 2.95 6.78
C ILE A 169 -8.20 3.88 7.13
N ARG A 170 -8.00 5.19 7.07
CA ARG A 170 -9.01 6.17 7.45
C ARG A 170 -10.21 6.15 6.51
N ILE A 171 -9.96 6.20 5.21
CA ILE A 171 -11.03 6.36 4.22
C ILE A 171 -11.81 5.05 4.08
N ALA A 172 -11.16 3.89 4.13
CA ALA A 172 -11.85 2.59 4.13
C ALA A 172 -12.82 2.47 5.32
N GLY A 173 -12.42 2.92 6.51
CA GLY A 173 -13.31 2.97 7.67
C GLY A 173 -14.47 3.96 7.50
N LEU A 174 -14.23 5.15 6.93
CA LEU A 174 -15.29 6.14 6.67
C LEU A 174 -16.29 5.68 5.59
N LEU A 175 -15.82 4.94 4.62
CA LEU A 175 -16.67 4.34 3.57
C LEU A 175 -17.47 3.13 4.07
N GLY A 176 -17.11 2.53 5.21
CA GLY A 176 -17.71 1.28 5.68
C GLY A 176 -17.18 0.03 4.98
N LEU A 177 -15.99 0.11 4.36
CA LEU A 177 -15.30 -1.03 3.76
C LEU A 177 -14.55 -1.86 4.82
N THR A 178 -14.36 -1.32 6.00
CA THR A 178 -13.75 -1.97 7.16
C THR A 178 -14.53 -1.61 8.42
N ASP A 179 -14.32 -2.35 9.50
CA ASP A 179 -14.95 -2.13 10.82
C ASP A 179 -14.47 -0.86 11.55
N GLY A 180 -13.72 0.01 10.86
CA GLY A 180 -13.17 1.24 11.43
C GLY A 180 -11.91 1.03 12.29
N THR A 181 -11.39 -0.19 12.34
CA THR A 181 -10.10 -0.48 13.02
C THR A 181 -8.97 0.38 12.45
N LYS A 182 -8.02 0.74 13.32
CA LYS A 182 -6.80 1.47 12.92
C LYS A 182 -5.58 0.55 12.81
N ASP A 183 -5.75 -0.74 13.06
CA ASP A 183 -4.71 -1.75 12.90
C ASP A 183 -4.48 -2.03 11.39
N PRO A 184 -3.28 -1.73 10.84
CA PRO A 184 -3.02 -1.90 9.41
C PRO A 184 -3.19 -3.35 8.93
N GLY A 185 -2.83 -4.33 9.76
CA GLY A 185 -2.94 -5.75 9.40
C GLY A 185 -4.39 -6.22 9.33
N LYS A 186 -5.26 -5.70 10.21
CA LYS A 186 -6.70 -5.98 10.16
C LYS A 186 -7.35 -5.32 8.95
N VAL A 187 -7.01 -4.05 8.67
CA VAL A 187 -7.49 -3.34 7.49
C VAL A 187 -7.06 -4.05 6.20
N GLU A 188 -5.79 -4.46 6.12
CA GLU A 188 -5.27 -5.24 4.98
C GLU A 188 -6.11 -6.53 4.77
N LYS A 189 -6.36 -7.28 5.84
CA LYS A 189 -7.17 -8.51 5.77
C LYS A 189 -8.59 -8.24 5.30
N GLN A 190 -9.24 -7.22 5.84
CA GLN A 190 -10.63 -6.86 5.51
C GLN A 190 -10.74 -6.38 4.05
N LEU A 191 -9.84 -5.51 3.59
CA LEU A 191 -9.86 -5.04 2.21
C LEU A 191 -9.54 -6.16 1.20
N ARG A 192 -8.63 -7.07 1.52
CA ARG A 192 -8.38 -8.27 0.69
C ARG A 192 -9.60 -9.18 0.56
N ALA A 193 -10.48 -9.17 1.54
CA ALA A 193 -11.68 -10.00 1.52
C ALA A 193 -12.80 -9.40 0.66
N CYS A 194 -12.83 -8.07 0.47
CA CYS A 194 -13.91 -7.38 -0.24
C CYS A 194 -13.50 -6.81 -1.61
N LEU A 195 -12.22 -6.50 -1.83
CA LEU A 195 -11.77 -5.94 -3.11
C LEU A 195 -11.45 -7.05 -4.11
N PRO A 196 -11.73 -6.86 -5.41
CA PRO A 196 -11.18 -7.70 -6.47
C PRO A 196 -9.65 -7.68 -6.39
N PRO A 197 -8.98 -8.84 -6.45
CA PRO A 197 -7.52 -8.92 -6.30
C PRO A 197 -6.75 -8.03 -7.28
N GLU A 198 -7.23 -7.92 -8.53
CA GLU A 198 -6.59 -7.15 -9.60
C GLU A 198 -6.67 -5.64 -9.36
N GLU A 199 -7.66 -5.18 -8.58
CA GLU A 199 -7.91 -3.77 -8.31
C GLU A 199 -7.25 -3.28 -7.03
N SER A 200 -6.84 -4.18 -6.13
CA SER A 200 -6.54 -3.85 -4.74
C SER A 200 -5.33 -2.92 -4.58
N ASN A 201 -4.27 -3.06 -5.39
CA ASN A 201 -3.10 -2.18 -5.34
C ASN A 201 -3.46 -0.77 -5.80
N ASP A 202 -4.02 -0.64 -7.00
CA ASP A 202 -4.41 0.64 -7.58
C ASP A 202 -5.48 1.35 -6.75
N PHE A 203 -6.42 0.59 -6.16
CA PHE A 203 -7.39 1.12 -5.22
C PHE A 203 -6.70 1.83 -4.05
N CYS A 204 -5.66 1.24 -3.47
CA CYS A 204 -4.90 1.87 -2.39
C CYS A 204 -4.24 3.18 -2.84
N HIS A 205 -3.64 3.23 -4.03
CA HIS A 205 -3.06 4.47 -4.57
C HIS A 205 -4.13 5.55 -4.80
N ARG A 206 -5.28 5.18 -5.37
CA ARG A 206 -6.41 6.09 -5.56
C ARG A 206 -6.96 6.62 -4.23
N MET A 207 -6.96 5.79 -3.18
CA MET A 207 -7.34 6.23 -1.82
C MET A 207 -6.37 7.27 -1.26
N VAL A 208 -5.08 7.18 -1.54
CA VAL A 208 -4.09 8.21 -1.16
C VAL A 208 -4.40 9.53 -1.89
N LEU A 209 -4.62 9.48 -3.21
CA LEU A 209 -4.93 10.65 -4.03
C LEU A 209 -6.24 11.31 -3.55
N HIS A 210 -7.28 10.52 -3.33
CA HIS A 210 -8.56 11.01 -2.80
C HIS A 210 -8.42 11.61 -1.39
N GLY A 211 -7.60 11.00 -0.56
CA GLY A 211 -7.32 11.50 0.79
C GLY A 211 -6.56 12.82 0.83
N ARG A 212 -5.75 13.11 -0.19
CA ARG A 212 -5.04 14.38 -0.34
C ARG A 212 -5.94 15.47 -0.94
N ALA A 213 -6.72 15.12 -1.95
CA ALA A 213 -7.54 16.08 -2.69
C ALA A 213 -8.83 16.45 -1.95
N VAL A 214 -9.62 15.47 -1.53
CA VAL A 214 -11.01 15.63 -1.07
C VAL A 214 -11.17 15.21 0.38
N CYS A 215 -10.94 13.93 0.70
CA CYS A 215 -11.18 13.38 2.04
C CYS A 215 -10.00 13.66 2.97
N ARG A 216 -9.77 14.93 3.32
CA ARG A 216 -8.67 15.37 4.20
C ARG A 216 -8.97 15.02 5.65
N ALA A 217 -7.93 14.65 6.43
CA ALA A 217 -8.11 14.18 7.80
C ALA A 217 -8.78 15.19 8.76
N ARG A 218 -8.45 16.48 8.63
CA ARG A 218 -8.97 17.53 9.53
C ARG A 218 -10.18 18.29 8.96
N LYS A 219 -10.31 18.36 7.64
CA LYS A 219 -11.38 19.12 6.97
C LYS A 219 -11.72 18.42 5.64
N PRO A 220 -12.48 17.33 5.67
CA PRO A 220 -12.93 16.64 4.47
C PRO A 220 -13.96 17.51 3.74
N ASP A 221 -13.91 17.50 2.41
CA ASP A 221 -14.89 18.20 1.56
C ASP A 221 -16.04 17.24 1.18
N CYS A 222 -16.80 16.82 2.18
CA CYS A 222 -17.88 15.86 2.02
C CYS A 222 -18.99 16.33 1.06
N PRO A 223 -19.42 17.62 1.05
CA PRO A 223 -20.44 18.08 0.11
C PRO A 223 -20.09 17.90 -1.36
N ASN A 224 -18.79 18.02 -1.71
CA ASN A 224 -18.27 17.88 -3.07
C ASN A 224 -17.65 16.51 -3.35
N CYS A 225 -17.73 15.56 -2.41
CA CYS A 225 -17.15 14.25 -2.56
C CYS A 225 -18.01 13.34 -3.45
N ALA A 226 -17.45 12.82 -4.54
CA ALA A 226 -18.17 11.92 -5.44
C ALA A 226 -18.47 10.55 -4.79
N LEU A 227 -17.76 10.16 -3.74
CA LEU A 227 -18.01 8.92 -2.99
C LEU A 227 -19.11 9.03 -1.94
N ARG A 228 -19.67 10.23 -1.72
CA ARG A 228 -20.70 10.48 -0.69
C ARG A 228 -21.94 9.56 -0.75
N PRO A 229 -22.40 9.09 -1.93
CA PRO A 229 -23.57 8.18 -1.98
C PRO A 229 -23.33 6.84 -1.29
N TRP A 230 -22.07 6.42 -1.20
CA TRP A 230 -21.65 5.14 -0.60
C TRP A 230 -20.82 5.32 0.67
N CYS A 231 -20.76 6.55 1.22
CA CYS A 231 -19.92 6.85 2.40
C CYS A 231 -20.76 6.79 3.68
N ASP A 232 -20.55 5.79 4.54
CA ASP A 232 -21.30 5.61 5.78
C ASP A 232 -21.16 6.81 6.72
N HIS A 233 -19.96 7.40 6.78
CA HIS A 233 -19.73 8.61 7.57
C HIS A 233 -20.63 9.77 7.09
N TYR A 234 -20.76 9.98 5.79
CA TYR A 234 -21.59 11.08 5.24
C TYR A 234 -23.09 10.79 5.42
N LEU A 235 -23.50 9.54 5.19
CA LEU A 235 -24.90 9.14 5.34
C LEU A 235 -25.34 9.22 6.81
N GLY A 236 -24.51 8.77 7.75
CA GLY A 236 -24.81 8.87 9.17
C GLY A 236 -24.84 10.31 9.72
N THR A 237 -24.13 11.28 9.11
CA THR A 237 -24.25 12.69 9.50
C THR A 237 -25.54 13.32 9.02
N LYS A 238 -26.12 12.89 7.89
CA LYS A 238 -27.42 13.39 7.39
C LYS A 238 -28.60 12.92 8.23
N ASP A 239 -28.53 11.69 8.74
CA ASP A 239 -29.59 11.16 9.61
C ASP A 239 -29.60 11.85 10.98
N ALA A 240 -28.50 12.50 11.39
CA ALA A 240 -28.40 13.28 12.62
C ALA A 240 -28.90 14.73 12.47
N GLU A 241 -29.05 15.23 11.24
CA GLU A 241 -29.55 16.60 10.93
C GLU A 241 -31.03 16.58 10.51
N ALA A 242 -31.67 15.41 10.39
CA ALA A 242 -33.09 15.24 10.04
C ALA A 242 -33.91 14.92 11.28
#